data_bae0391df0703ccbec766e1228722b1b
#
_entry.id   bae0391df0703ccbec766e1228722b1b
#
_cell.length_a   1.000
_cell.length_b   1.000
_cell.length_c   1.000
_cell.angle_alpha   90.00
_cell.angle_beta   90.00
_cell.angle_gamma   90.00
#
_symmetry.space_group_name_H-M   'P 1'
#
loop_
_entity.id
_entity.type
_entity.pdbx_description
1 polymer ?
#
loop_
_entity_poly.entity_id
_entity_poly.type
_entity_poly.pdbx_seq_one_letter_code
_entity_poly.pdbx_strand_id
1 'polypeptide(L)'
;MTFLIQQTLIYAVPLMIVALAGVFAERSGIINLALEGIMIFGAFAGVLFVNVTQKAGIFSEAKAAGDWVALQGFMLLAMLVAAILGAVFSLLLSFASVNLKADQTIGGTALNLMAPALVLFFIRIIANQNTLQMAEGDAASWFMLKKSFFGYGRSDEMGFFGDTFINKAYLATYICIILFVVLSILLYKTRFGLRLRSCGENPQAADSLGINVYVMRYAGTTISGALAGMGGFVYALTTANCASTGDVAGFGFLALAVMIFGNWKPLNIAGAALLFGLFKCIAASYASIDINGDGVFLLAELGISPHFYRMA
;
A
#
# COMPACT_ATOMS: atom_id res chain seq x y z
N MET A 1 -17.80 -3.53 16.89
CA MET A 1 -16.44 -3.08 17.26
C MET A 1 -15.33 -3.83 16.49
N THR A 2 -15.31 -5.17 16.47
CA THR A 2 -14.31 -5.98 15.73
C THR A 2 -14.20 -5.61 14.26
N PHE A 3 -15.33 -5.47 13.55
CA PHE A 3 -15.39 -5.07 12.14
C PHE A 3 -14.73 -3.70 11.89
N LEU A 4 -15.02 -2.71 12.72
CA LEU A 4 -14.48 -1.35 12.55
C LEU A 4 -12.97 -1.31 12.74
N ILE A 5 -12.43 -2.02 13.74
CA ILE A 5 -10.97 -2.11 13.95
C ILE A 5 -10.30 -2.80 12.78
N GLN A 6 -10.86 -3.91 12.30
CA GLN A 6 -10.32 -4.68 11.18
C GLN A 6 -10.30 -3.84 9.88
N GLN A 7 -11.41 -3.18 9.57
CA GLN A 7 -11.49 -2.31 8.39
C GLN A 7 -10.56 -1.10 8.50
N THR A 8 -10.44 -0.50 9.70
CA THR A 8 -9.50 0.58 9.92
C THR A 8 -8.06 0.16 9.62
N LEU A 9 -7.64 -1.05 10.04
CA LEU A 9 -6.31 -1.58 9.71
C LEU A 9 -6.12 -1.79 8.22
N ILE A 10 -7.15 -2.29 7.52
CA ILE A 10 -7.13 -2.50 6.06
C ILE A 10 -6.87 -1.18 5.31
N TYR A 11 -7.47 -0.07 5.75
CA TYR A 11 -7.23 1.24 5.15
C TYR A 11 -5.93 1.90 5.63
N ALA A 12 -5.58 1.74 6.92
CA ALA A 12 -4.43 2.42 7.51
C ALA A 12 -3.08 1.85 7.06
N VAL A 13 -2.98 0.52 6.87
CA VAL A 13 -1.68 -0.11 6.60
C VAL A 13 -1.09 0.26 5.23
N PRO A 14 -1.85 0.29 4.11
CA PRO A 14 -1.33 0.84 2.86
C PRO A 14 -0.87 2.30 2.98
N LEU A 15 -1.63 3.13 3.70
CA LEU A 15 -1.26 4.53 3.96
C LEU A 15 0.05 4.62 4.74
N MET A 16 0.19 3.80 5.77
CA MET A 16 1.36 3.80 6.65
C MET A 16 2.65 3.45 5.90
N ILE A 17 2.62 2.40 5.06
CA ILE A 17 3.79 1.95 4.32
C ILE A 17 4.17 2.94 3.21
N VAL A 18 3.19 3.54 2.53
CA VAL A 18 3.42 4.54 1.48
C VAL A 18 3.85 5.88 2.06
N ALA A 19 3.34 6.28 3.23
CA ALA A 19 3.85 7.45 3.94
C ALA A 19 5.32 7.28 4.33
N LEU A 20 5.73 6.09 4.80
CA LEU A 20 7.13 5.78 5.06
C LEU A 20 7.96 5.82 3.76
N ALA A 21 7.41 5.37 2.63
CA ALA A 21 8.03 5.50 1.31
C ALA A 21 8.38 6.96 1.00
N GLY A 22 7.44 7.88 1.23
CA GLY A 22 7.68 9.32 1.10
C GLY A 22 8.82 9.81 1.99
N VAL A 23 8.88 9.36 3.25
CA VAL A 23 9.97 9.73 4.18
C VAL A 23 11.33 9.31 3.64
N PHE A 24 11.47 8.10 3.07
CA PHE A 24 12.75 7.64 2.50
C PHE A 24 13.23 8.54 1.37
N ALA A 25 12.34 8.94 0.47
CA ALA A 25 12.68 9.84 -0.62
C ALA A 25 13.06 11.23 -0.11
N GLU A 26 12.23 11.86 0.72
CA GLU A 26 12.50 13.22 1.23
C GLU A 26 13.74 13.28 2.11
N ARG A 27 13.99 12.26 2.95
CA ARG A 27 15.22 12.17 3.74
C ARG A 27 16.47 11.94 2.89
N SER A 28 16.35 11.56 1.63
CA SER A 28 17.46 11.52 0.68
C SER A 28 17.67 12.84 -0.08
N GLY A 29 16.77 13.81 0.10
CA GLY A 29 16.80 15.13 -0.56
C GLY A 29 16.03 15.13 -1.89
N ILE A 30 15.14 14.16 -2.13
CA ILE A 30 14.26 14.14 -3.30
C ILE A 30 12.81 14.06 -2.82
N ILE A 31 11.99 15.03 -3.20
CA ILE A 31 10.55 15.05 -2.92
C ILE A 31 9.86 14.08 -3.90
N ASN A 32 9.29 13.01 -3.40
CA ASN A 32 8.58 12.05 -4.23
C ASN A 32 7.07 12.32 -4.22
N LEU A 33 6.64 13.23 -5.09
CA LEU A 33 5.20 13.46 -5.33
C LEU A 33 4.57 12.39 -6.21
N ALA A 34 5.35 11.51 -6.84
CA ALA A 34 4.86 10.44 -7.72
C ALA A 34 4.30 9.23 -6.97
N LEU A 35 4.12 9.28 -5.65
CA LEU A 35 3.67 8.14 -4.85
C LEU A 35 2.34 7.55 -5.34
N GLU A 36 1.40 8.40 -5.77
CA GLU A 36 0.12 7.95 -6.34
C GLU A 36 0.34 7.12 -7.61
N GLY A 37 1.12 7.65 -8.55
CA GLY A 37 1.43 6.95 -9.81
C GLY A 37 2.20 5.65 -9.59
N ILE A 38 3.14 5.63 -8.65
CA ILE A 38 3.91 4.43 -8.31
C ILE A 38 3.00 3.37 -7.66
N MET A 39 2.07 3.78 -6.80
CA MET A 39 1.05 2.88 -6.24
C MET A 39 0.17 2.26 -7.33
N ILE A 40 -0.32 3.07 -8.28
CA ILE A 40 -1.15 2.60 -9.41
C ILE A 40 -0.37 1.56 -10.23
N PHE A 41 0.89 1.85 -10.56
CA PHE A 41 1.72 0.96 -11.33
C PHE A 41 2.06 -0.34 -10.58
N GLY A 42 2.35 -0.24 -9.27
CA GLY A 42 2.59 -1.39 -8.40
C GLY A 42 1.35 -2.26 -8.20
N ALA A 43 0.17 -1.65 -8.01
CA ALA A 43 -1.10 -2.35 -7.95
C ALA A 43 -1.37 -3.15 -9.23
N PHE A 44 -1.20 -2.52 -10.39
CA PHE A 44 -1.33 -3.18 -11.69
C PHE A 44 -0.35 -4.35 -11.82
N ALA A 45 0.92 -4.13 -11.52
CA ALA A 45 1.97 -5.14 -11.64
C ALA A 45 1.69 -6.39 -10.80
N GLY A 46 1.30 -6.19 -9.54
CA GLY A 46 0.97 -7.29 -8.64
C GLY A 46 -0.29 -8.05 -9.06
N VAL A 47 -1.35 -7.33 -9.43
CA VAL A 47 -2.60 -7.94 -9.93
C VAL A 47 -2.37 -8.68 -11.24
N LEU A 48 -1.59 -8.12 -12.16
CA LEU A 48 -1.22 -8.77 -13.42
C LEU A 48 -0.46 -10.06 -13.18
N PHE A 49 0.54 -10.03 -12.29
CA PHE A 49 1.30 -11.23 -11.95
C PHE A 49 0.39 -12.33 -11.41
N VAL A 50 -0.51 -12.00 -10.48
CA VAL A 50 -1.49 -12.96 -9.94
C VAL A 50 -2.42 -13.48 -11.03
N ASN A 51 -2.98 -12.59 -11.88
CA ASN A 51 -3.88 -12.98 -12.97
C ASN A 51 -3.21 -13.98 -13.95
N VAL A 52 -1.99 -13.68 -14.39
CA VAL A 52 -1.24 -14.52 -15.33
C VAL A 52 -0.92 -15.87 -14.70
N THR A 53 -0.47 -15.88 -13.44
CA THR A 53 -0.09 -17.11 -12.73
C THR A 53 -1.32 -17.98 -12.44
N GLN A 54 -2.45 -17.41 -12.08
CA GLN A 54 -3.72 -18.13 -11.91
C GLN A 54 -4.21 -18.74 -13.22
N LYS A 55 -4.16 -17.99 -14.33
CA LYS A 55 -4.51 -18.50 -15.66
C LYS A 55 -3.59 -19.62 -16.13
N ALA A 56 -2.32 -19.58 -15.74
CA ALA A 56 -1.36 -20.66 -16.01
C ALA A 56 -1.58 -21.90 -15.12
N GLY A 57 -2.44 -21.84 -14.11
CA GLY A 57 -2.78 -22.96 -13.23
C GLY A 57 -1.69 -23.35 -12.23
N ILE A 58 -0.60 -22.57 -12.11
CA ILE A 58 0.60 -22.94 -11.33
C ILE A 58 0.29 -23.22 -9.86
N PHE A 59 -0.67 -22.50 -9.23
CA PHE A 59 -1.05 -22.69 -7.85
C PHE A 59 -2.47 -23.29 -7.66
N SER A 60 -3.09 -23.80 -8.72
CA SER A 60 -4.44 -24.39 -8.67
C SER A 60 -4.49 -25.64 -7.80
N GLU A 61 -3.46 -26.49 -7.86
CA GLU A 61 -3.32 -27.68 -7.03
C GLU A 61 -3.15 -27.33 -5.55
N ALA A 62 -2.33 -26.33 -5.22
CA ALA A 62 -2.16 -25.84 -3.87
C ALA A 62 -3.47 -25.28 -3.29
N LYS A 63 -4.28 -24.60 -4.12
CA LYS A 63 -5.61 -24.14 -3.71
C LYS A 63 -6.56 -25.30 -3.46
N ALA A 64 -6.58 -26.30 -4.35
CA ALA A 64 -7.43 -27.48 -4.22
C ALA A 64 -7.05 -28.32 -2.99
N ALA A 65 -5.76 -28.44 -2.71
CA ALA A 65 -5.22 -29.11 -1.53
C ALA A 65 -5.43 -28.33 -0.22
N GLY A 66 -5.78 -27.02 -0.31
CA GLY A 66 -5.88 -26.16 0.87
C GLY A 66 -4.53 -25.79 1.49
N ASP A 67 -3.44 -25.87 0.72
CA ASP A 67 -2.10 -25.50 1.18
C ASP A 67 -1.96 -23.98 1.29
N TRP A 68 -2.31 -23.48 2.47
CA TRP A 68 -2.26 -22.05 2.76
C TRP A 68 -0.82 -21.50 2.74
N VAL A 69 0.21 -22.31 3.07
CA VAL A 69 1.61 -21.86 3.06
C VAL A 69 2.05 -21.51 1.65
N ALA A 70 1.73 -22.38 0.68
CA ALA A 70 2.01 -22.12 -0.72
C ALA A 70 1.25 -20.87 -1.25
N LEU A 71 0.00 -20.69 -0.84
CA LEU A 71 -0.82 -19.52 -1.23
C LEU A 71 -0.29 -18.21 -0.63
N GLN A 72 0.17 -18.23 0.62
CA GLN A 72 0.81 -17.05 1.22
C GLN A 72 2.17 -16.76 0.59
N GLY A 73 2.93 -17.79 0.24
CA GLY A 73 4.17 -17.66 -0.56
C GLY A 73 3.92 -17.00 -1.92
N PHE A 74 2.84 -17.40 -2.59
CA PHE A 74 2.40 -16.76 -3.84
C PHE A 74 2.05 -15.28 -3.68
N MET A 75 1.34 -14.93 -2.61
CA MET A 75 1.05 -13.53 -2.27
C MET A 75 2.35 -12.73 -2.04
N LEU A 76 3.32 -13.29 -1.32
CA LEU A 76 4.63 -12.65 -1.10
C LEU A 76 5.39 -12.41 -2.40
N LEU A 77 5.35 -13.35 -3.32
CA LEU A 77 5.93 -13.18 -4.67
C LEU A 77 5.25 -12.04 -5.42
N ALA A 78 3.92 -11.94 -5.35
CA ALA A 78 3.19 -10.84 -5.96
C ALA A 78 3.55 -9.48 -5.34
N MET A 79 3.69 -9.41 -4.01
CA MET A 79 4.17 -8.21 -3.30
C MET A 79 5.59 -7.83 -3.75
N LEU A 80 6.47 -8.80 -3.91
CA LEU A 80 7.84 -8.58 -4.36
C LEU A 80 7.90 -8.07 -5.80
N VAL A 81 7.09 -8.64 -6.69
CA VAL A 81 6.97 -8.16 -8.09
C VAL A 81 6.46 -6.71 -8.11
N ALA A 82 5.44 -6.39 -7.32
CA ALA A 82 4.93 -5.02 -7.21
C ALA A 82 5.99 -4.05 -6.66
N ALA A 83 6.78 -4.49 -5.68
CA ALA A 83 7.88 -3.71 -5.13
C ALA A 83 8.98 -3.44 -6.17
N ILE A 84 9.41 -4.47 -6.91
CA ILE A 84 10.45 -4.35 -7.95
C ILE A 84 9.98 -3.39 -9.05
N LEU A 85 8.76 -3.57 -9.57
CA LEU A 85 8.25 -2.74 -10.65
C LEU A 85 7.95 -1.30 -10.17
N GLY A 86 7.50 -1.12 -8.93
CA GLY A 86 7.40 0.21 -8.30
C GLY A 86 8.76 0.89 -8.17
N ALA A 87 9.79 0.14 -7.76
CA ALA A 87 11.17 0.62 -7.72
C ALA A 87 11.67 1.05 -9.09
N VAL A 88 11.47 0.22 -10.12
CA VAL A 88 11.86 0.53 -11.51
C VAL A 88 11.14 1.77 -12.01
N PHE A 89 9.84 1.89 -11.76
CA PHE A 89 9.08 3.07 -12.15
C PHE A 89 9.58 4.36 -11.46
N SER A 90 9.98 4.27 -10.19
CA SER A 90 10.54 5.39 -9.44
C SER A 90 11.92 5.84 -9.93
N LEU A 91 12.67 4.99 -10.65
CA LEU A 91 13.93 5.37 -11.28
C LEU A 91 13.76 6.49 -12.31
N LEU A 92 12.59 6.60 -12.94
CA LEU A 92 12.29 7.73 -13.85
C LEU A 92 12.37 9.05 -13.11
N LEU A 93 11.79 9.13 -11.89
CA LEU A 93 11.89 10.32 -11.05
C LEU A 93 13.33 10.59 -10.60
N SER A 94 14.04 9.53 -10.20
CA SER A 94 15.44 9.62 -9.79
C SER A 94 16.32 10.17 -10.92
N PHE A 95 16.17 9.61 -12.10
CA PHE A 95 16.93 10.05 -13.28
C PHE A 95 16.64 11.50 -13.64
N ALA A 96 15.35 11.88 -13.66
CA ALA A 96 14.95 13.26 -13.93
C ALA A 96 15.52 14.25 -12.91
N SER A 97 15.40 13.91 -11.61
CA SER A 97 15.80 14.81 -10.51
C SER A 97 17.32 14.88 -10.30
N VAL A 98 18.01 13.73 -10.40
CA VAL A 98 19.44 13.64 -10.05
C VAL A 98 20.34 13.95 -11.25
N ASN A 99 20.04 13.34 -12.43
CA ASN A 99 20.87 13.48 -13.63
C ASN A 99 20.49 14.72 -14.46
N LEU A 100 19.18 14.89 -14.72
CA LEU A 100 18.71 16.02 -15.53
C LEU A 100 18.52 17.29 -14.71
N LYS A 101 18.62 17.21 -13.37
CA LYS A 101 18.37 18.34 -12.45
C LYS A 101 17.02 19.03 -12.69
N ALA A 102 16.03 18.24 -13.16
CA ALA A 102 14.68 18.73 -13.40
C ALA A 102 13.98 19.03 -12.07
N ASP A 103 12.96 19.89 -12.13
CA ASP A 103 12.11 20.17 -10.96
C ASP A 103 11.39 18.88 -10.53
N GLN A 104 11.55 18.55 -9.25
CA GLN A 104 11.02 17.29 -8.65
C GLN A 104 9.50 17.28 -8.60
N THR A 105 8.89 18.46 -8.40
CA THR A 105 7.44 18.63 -8.35
C THR A 105 6.82 18.37 -9.72
N ILE A 106 7.41 18.95 -10.76
CA ILE A 106 6.96 18.75 -12.15
C ILE A 106 7.17 17.30 -12.56
N GLY A 107 8.35 16.72 -12.26
CA GLY A 107 8.63 15.32 -12.54
C GLY A 107 7.67 14.36 -11.84
N GLY A 108 7.38 14.60 -10.55
CA GLY A 108 6.45 13.78 -9.77
C GLY A 108 5.01 13.86 -10.27
N THR A 109 4.53 15.07 -10.57
CA THR A 109 3.18 15.26 -11.12
C THR A 109 3.03 14.67 -12.52
N ALA A 110 4.05 14.76 -13.37
CA ALA A 110 4.06 14.14 -14.69
C ALA A 110 3.93 12.60 -14.59
N LEU A 111 4.65 11.97 -13.66
CA LEU A 111 4.53 10.53 -13.40
C LEU A 111 3.14 10.14 -12.87
N ASN A 112 2.53 10.96 -12.03
CA ASN A 112 1.17 10.71 -11.54
C ASN A 112 0.12 10.77 -12.66
N LEU A 113 0.30 11.64 -13.65
CA LEU A 113 -0.58 11.70 -14.83
C LEU A 113 -0.29 10.56 -15.82
N MET A 114 0.97 10.17 -15.97
CA MET A 114 1.38 9.12 -16.89
C MET A 114 0.96 7.74 -16.40
N ALA A 115 1.05 7.44 -15.11
CA ALA A 115 0.82 6.10 -14.58
C ALA A 115 -0.60 5.56 -14.85
N PRO A 116 -1.70 6.30 -14.59
CA PRO A 116 -3.05 5.85 -14.92
C PRO A 116 -3.23 5.56 -16.41
N ALA A 117 -2.70 6.42 -17.27
CA ALA A 117 -2.80 6.27 -18.71
C ALA A 117 -2.07 5.02 -19.22
N LEU A 118 -0.83 4.80 -18.73
CA LEU A 118 -0.06 3.59 -19.04
C LEU A 118 -0.76 2.33 -18.55
N VAL A 119 -1.22 2.33 -17.32
CA VAL A 119 -1.88 1.16 -16.73
C VAL A 119 -3.17 0.82 -17.47
N LEU A 120 -4.03 1.79 -17.75
CA LEU A 120 -5.24 1.57 -18.55
C LEU A 120 -4.95 1.09 -19.97
N PHE A 121 -3.90 1.61 -20.60
CA PHE A 121 -3.45 1.15 -21.90
C PHE A 121 -3.07 -0.35 -21.86
N PHE A 122 -2.24 -0.77 -20.90
CA PHE A 122 -1.87 -2.17 -20.76
C PHE A 122 -3.05 -3.06 -20.38
N ILE A 123 -3.94 -2.62 -19.50
CA ILE A 123 -5.15 -3.38 -19.13
C ILE A 123 -6.02 -3.64 -20.37
N ARG A 124 -6.22 -2.63 -21.23
CA ARG A 124 -6.99 -2.78 -22.46
C ARG A 124 -6.36 -3.77 -23.44
N ILE A 125 -5.04 -3.75 -23.58
CA ILE A 125 -4.34 -4.68 -24.47
C ILE A 125 -4.42 -6.13 -23.94
N ILE A 126 -4.24 -6.32 -22.63
CA ILE A 126 -4.13 -7.65 -22.02
C ILE A 126 -5.50 -8.28 -21.75
N ALA A 127 -6.44 -7.49 -21.21
CA ALA A 127 -7.73 -8.00 -20.74
C ALA A 127 -8.89 -7.62 -21.65
N ASN A 128 -8.71 -6.71 -22.61
CA ASN A 128 -9.75 -6.12 -23.44
C ASN A 128 -10.92 -5.50 -22.63
N GLN A 129 -10.61 -5.01 -21.43
CA GLN A 129 -11.54 -4.43 -20.46
C GLN A 129 -10.91 -3.16 -19.87
N ASN A 130 -11.70 -2.42 -19.05
CA ASN A 130 -11.20 -1.24 -18.34
C ASN A 130 -10.62 -1.57 -16.96
N THR A 131 -10.79 -2.81 -16.50
CA THR A 131 -10.35 -3.31 -15.20
C THR A 131 -9.63 -4.63 -15.38
N LEU A 132 -8.52 -4.80 -14.68
CA LEU A 132 -7.82 -6.07 -14.56
C LEU A 132 -8.16 -6.66 -13.20
N GLN A 133 -8.88 -7.77 -13.19
CA GLN A 133 -9.15 -8.55 -11.97
C GLN A 133 -8.22 -9.75 -11.90
N MET A 134 -7.97 -10.25 -10.70
CA MET A 134 -7.40 -11.58 -10.53
C MET A 134 -8.30 -12.60 -11.23
N ALA A 135 -7.72 -13.62 -11.86
CA ALA A 135 -8.44 -14.50 -12.81
C ALA A 135 -9.57 -15.31 -12.16
N GLU A 136 -9.44 -15.63 -10.88
CA GLU A 136 -10.43 -16.35 -10.11
C GLU A 136 -11.41 -15.39 -9.44
N GLY A 137 -12.71 -15.59 -9.62
CA GLY A 137 -13.75 -14.71 -9.09
C GLY A 137 -13.77 -14.58 -7.57
N ASP A 138 -13.20 -15.53 -6.83
CA ASP A 138 -13.00 -15.51 -5.38
C ASP A 138 -11.51 -15.39 -5.01
N ALA A 139 -10.80 -14.51 -5.72
CA ALA A 139 -9.36 -14.31 -5.54
C ALA A 139 -9.00 -13.88 -4.10
N ALA A 140 -9.87 -13.14 -3.42
CA ALA A 140 -9.70 -12.79 -2.02
C ALA A 140 -9.57 -14.04 -1.12
N SER A 141 -10.29 -15.13 -1.42
CA SER A 141 -10.23 -16.36 -0.65
C SER A 141 -8.91 -17.11 -0.74
N TRP A 142 -8.09 -16.81 -1.76
CA TRP A 142 -6.76 -17.39 -1.90
C TRP A 142 -5.78 -16.85 -0.85
N PHE A 143 -5.92 -15.60 -0.48
CA PHE A 143 -4.96 -14.87 0.33
C PHE A 143 -5.46 -14.53 1.74
N MET A 144 -6.77 -14.68 1.97
CA MET A 144 -7.39 -14.39 3.24
C MET A 144 -7.15 -15.51 4.24
N LEU A 145 -6.74 -15.16 5.46
CA LEU A 145 -6.61 -16.11 6.56
C LEU A 145 -8.01 -16.57 7.00
N LYS A 146 -8.19 -17.89 7.06
CA LYS A 146 -9.46 -18.53 7.47
C LYS A 146 -9.29 -19.15 8.84
N LYS A 147 -10.35 -19.13 9.66
CA LYS A 147 -10.41 -19.81 10.98
C LYS A 147 -10.01 -21.28 10.91
N SER A 148 -10.36 -21.95 9.80
CA SER A 148 -10.06 -23.37 9.57
C SER A 148 -8.57 -23.71 9.55
N PHE A 149 -7.68 -22.74 9.24
CA PHE A 149 -6.24 -22.98 9.27
C PHE A 149 -5.68 -23.15 10.69
N PHE A 150 -6.41 -22.64 11.69
CA PHE A 150 -6.06 -22.71 13.09
C PHE A 150 -6.85 -23.81 13.85
N GLY A 151 -7.55 -24.68 13.11
CA GLY A 151 -8.31 -25.80 13.68
C GLY A 151 -9.68 -25.41 14.27
N TYR A 152 -10.16 -24.20 14.04
CA TYR A 152 -11.48 -23.75 14.48
C TYR A 152 -12.54 -24.04 13.43
N GLY A 153 -13.70 -24.51 13.85
CA GLY A 153 -14.88 -24.71 13.01
C GLY A 153 -15.47 -23.38 12.54
N ARG A 154 -16.38 -23.46 11.55
CA ARG A 154 -17.02 -22.27 10.96
C ARG A 154 -17.86 -21.47 11.97
N SER A 155 -18.42 -22.15 12.98
CA SER A 155 -19.28 -21.60 14.04
C SER A 155 -18.52 -21.24 15.32
N ASP A 156 -17.24 -21.65 15.44
CA ASP A 156 -16.50 -21.45 16.67
C ASP A 156 -16.05 -19.98 16.79
N GLU A 157 -16.21 -19.40 17.98
CA GLU A 157 -15.72 -18.06 18.30
C GLU A 157 -14.27 -18.16 18.78
N MET A 158 -13.38 -17.39 18.13
CA MET A 158 -11.96 -17.31 18.51
C MET A 158 -11.70 -16.26 19.62
N GLY A 159 -12.78 -15.70 20.18
CA GLY A 159 -12.71 -14.57 21.10
C GLY A 159 -12.39 -13.24 20.38
N PHE A 160 -12.49 -12.12 21.11
CA PHE A 160 -12.35 -10.78 20.56
C PHE A 160 -11.06 -10.57 19.74
N PHE A 161 -9.92 -11.04 20.25
CA PHE A 161 -8.63 -10.91 19.56
C PHE A 161 -8.53 -11.80 18.30
N GLY A 162 -8.97 -13.04 18.38
CA GLY A 162 -8.96 -13.96 17.24
C GLY A 162 -9.85 -13.49 16.10
N ASP A 163 -11.06 -13.06 16.42
CA ASP A 163 -12.00 -12.57 15.42
C ASP A 163 -11.61 -11.21 14.82
N THR A 164 -10.89 -10.36 15.58
CA THR A 164 -10.44 -9.05 15.09
C THR A 164 -9.18 -9.17 14.23
N PHE A 165 -8.21 -9.98 14.63
CA PHE A 165 -6.89 -9.98 13.99
C PHE A 165 -6.62 -11.18 13.10
N ILE A 166 -7.33 -12.29 13.24
CA ILE A 166 -7.06 -13.51 12.45
C ILE A 166 -8.15 -13.76 11.41
N ASN A 167 -9.40 -13.63 11.80
CA ASN A 167 -10.53 -13.95 10.94
C ASN A 167 -10.65 -12.96 9.78
N LYS A 168 -10.61 -13.46 8.54
CA LYS A 168 -10.67 -12.65 7.32
C LYS A 168 -9.55 -11.60 7.18
N ALA A 169 -8.44 -11.75 7.90
CA ALA A 169 -7.29 -10.88 7.77
C ALA A 169 -6.40 -11.30 6.60
N TYR A 170 -5.64 -10.36 6.07
CA TYR A 170 -4.61 -10.62 5.06
C TYR A 170 -3.24 -10.64 5.71
N LEU A 171 -2.45 -11.68 5.46
CA LEU A 171 -1.08 -11.76 5.97
C LEU A 171 -0.22 -10.59 5.45
N ALA A 172 -0.52 -10.08 4.25
CA ALA A 172 0.10 -8.89 3.68
C ALA A 172 0.07 -7.68 4.62
N THR A 173 -1.03 -7.47 5.33
CA THR A 173 -1.20 -6.36 6.30
C THR A 173 -0.17 -6.47 7.43
N TYR A 174 0.02 -7.65 8.00
CA TYR A 174 0.99 -7.87 9.09
C TYR A 174 2.43 -7.74 8.63
N ILE A 175 2.72 -8.25 7.42
CA ILE A 175 4.05 -8.12 6.81
C ILE A 175 4.38 -6.64 6.58
N CYS A 176 3.43 -5.84 6.10
CA CYS A 176 3.62 -4.40 5.95
C CYS A 176 3.89 -3.70 7.29
N ILE A 177 3.20 -4.08 8.38
CA ILE A 177 3.46 -3.53 9.72
C ILE A 177 4.89 -3.89 10.18
N ILE A 178 5.29 -5.16 10.04
CA ILE A 178 6.64 -5.59 10.39
C ILE A 178 7.69 -4.85 9.56
N LEU A 179 7.46 -4.75 8.26
CA LEU A 179 8.34 -4.04 7.33
C LEU A 179 8.44 -2.55 7.68
N PHE A 180 7.33 -1.92 8.05
CA PHE A 180 7.30 -0.54 8.53
C PHE A 180 8.21 -0.34 9.75
N VAL A 181 8.13 -1.23 10.74
CA VAL A 181 8.98 -1.17 11.94
C VAL A 181 10.45 -1.37 11.58
N VAL A 182 10.77 -2.41 10.80
CA VAL A 182 12.15 -2.73 10.39
C VAL A 182 12.77 -1.57 9.61
N LEU A 183 12.06 -1.03 8.64
CA LEU A 183 12.55 0.09 7.82
C LEU A 183 12.64 1.39 8.61
N SER A 184 11.76 1.61 9.58
CA SER A 184 11.88 2.74 10.50
C SER A 184 13.15 2.65 11.34
N ILE A 185 13.49 1.45 11.85
CA ILE A 185 14.76 1.21 12.55
C ILE A 185 15.95 1.42 11.60
N LEU A 186 15.84 0.91 10.37
CA LEU A 186 16.88 1.08 9.34
C LEU A 186 17.14 2.56 9.06
N LEU A 187 16.08 3.38 8.92
CA LEU A 187 16.21 4.80 8.63
C LEU A 187 16.79 5.62 9.79
N TYR A 188 16.42 5.30 11.04
CA TYR A 188 16.75 6.13 12.18
C TYR A 188 17.88 5.59 13.06
N LYS A 189 18.19 4.30 13.01
CA LYS A 189 19.15 3.63 13.91
C LYS A 189 20.36 3.05 13.20
N THR A 190 20.42 3.01 11.85
CA THR A 190 21.54 2.43 11.12
C THR A 190 22.45 3.49 10.48
N ARG A 191 23.68 3.05 10.13
CA ARG A 191 24.65 3.88 9.40
C ARG A 191 24.14 4.28 8.02
N PHE A 192 23.38 3.41 7.35
CA PHE A 192 22.75 3.71 6.06
C PHE A 192 21.75 4.86 6.19
N GLY A 193 20.82 4.79 7.13
CA GLY A 193 19.84 5.84 7.37
C GLY A 193 20.46 7.17 7.79
N LEU A 194 21.58 7.13 8.56
CA LEU A 194 22.32 8.35 8.91
C LEU A 194 22.89 9.03 7.64
N ARG A 195 23.55 8.25 6.76
CA ARG A 195 24.09 8.77 5.49
C ARG A 195 22.99 9.29 4.57
N LEU A 196 21.87 8.59 4.50
CA LEU A 196 20.73 9.02 3.69
C LEU A 196 20.19 10.38 4.15
N ARG A 197 19.97 10.55 5.45
CA ARG A 197 19.48 11.82 6.03
C ARG A 197 20.49 12.95 5.89
N SER A 198 21.78 12.69 6.06
CA SER A 198 22.82 13.73 5.87
C SER A 198 22.84 14.26 4.41
N CYS A 199 22.61 13.37 3.42
CA CYS A 199 22.49 13.78 2.02
C CYS A 199 21.26 14.64 1.73
N GLY A 200 20.17 14.46 2.49
CA GLY A 200 18.97 15.29 2.37
C GLY A 200 19.11 16.64 3.04
N GLU A 201 19.77 16.71 4.21
CA GLU A 201 19.93 17.96 4.97
C GLU A 201 21.02 18.86 4.37
N ASN A 202 22.20 18.32 4.08
CA ASN A 202 23.29 19.07 3.46
C ASN A 202 24.13 18.17 2.55
N PRO A 203 23.79 18.11 1.24
CA PRO A 203 24.49 17.25 0.30
C PRO A 203 25.96 17.62 0.11
N GLN A 204 26.32 18.92 0.21
CA GLN A 204 27.71 19.37 0.05
C GLN A 204 28.59 18.91 1.23
N ALA A 205 28.07 19.01 2.46
CA ALA A 205 28.78 18.52 3.63
C ALA A 205 28.90 16.99 3.61
N ALA A 206 27.88 16.26 3.14
CA ALA A 206 27.94 14.81 3.00
C ALA A 206 29.00 14.38 1.97
N ASP A 207 29.07 15.08 0.84
CA ASP A 207 30.06 14.82 -0.22
C ASP A 207 31.49 15.08 0.26
N SER A 208 31.73 16.15 1.01
CA SER A 208 33.05 16.47 1.59
C SER A 208 33.54 15.41 2.58
N LEU A 209 32.62 14.63 3.18
CA LEU A 209 32.94 13.48 4.04
C LEU A 209 33.08 12.15 3.25
N GLY A 210 33.07 12.21 1.92
CA GLY A 210 33.21 11.05 1.04
C GLY A 210 31.97 10.20 0.87
N ILE A 211 30.78 10.74 1.22
CA ILE A 211 29.50 10.05 0.98
C ILE A 211 29.05 10.36 -0.43
N ASN A 212 28.86 9.33 -1.25
CA ASN A 212 28.33 9.51 -2.60
C ASN A 212 26.85 9.91 -2.57
N VAL A 213 26.56 11.18 -2.75
CA VAL A 213 25.21 11.77 -2.70
C VAL A 213 24.31 11.22 -3.80
N TYR A 214 24.86 10.98 -5.01
CA TYR A 214 24.08 10.41 -6.12
C TYR A 214 23.54 9.03 -5.75
N VAL A 215 24.38 8.14 -5.26
CA VAL A 215 23.99 6.78 -4.86
C VAL A 215 22.95 6.83 -3.73
N MET A 216 23.12 7.71 -2.75
CA MET A 216 22.16 7.82 -1.63
C MET A 216 20.80 8.34 -2.10
N ARG A 217 20.75 9.31 -3.00
CA ARG A 217 19.50 9.81 -3.59
C ARG A 217 18.79 8.74 -4.39
N TYR A 218 19.50 8.04 -5.27
CA TYR A 218 18.93 6.89 -6.00
C TYR A 218 18.43 5.79 -5.04
N ALA A 219 19.19 5.44 -4.02
CA ALA A 219 18.77 4.45 -3.04
C ALA A 219 17.50 4.87 -2.29
N GLY A 220 17.40 6.13 -1.85
CA GLY A 220 16.23 6.65 -1.15
C GLY A 220 14.96 6.61 -2.01
N THR A 221 15.05 7.06 -3.26
CA THR A 221 13.90 7.05 -4.19
C THR A 221 13.54 5.65 -4.65
N THR A 222 14.51 4.75 -4.87
CA THR A 222 14.25 3.35 -5.24
C THR A 222 13.55 2.60 -4.11
N ILE A 223 14.00 2.77 -2.86
CA ILE A 223 13.32 2.21 -1.69
C ILE A 223 11.91 2.79 -1.56
N SER A 224 11.77 4.10 -1.76
CA SER A 224 10.46 4.76 -1.79
C SER A 224 9.54 4.14 -2.85
N GLY A 225 10.04 3.94 -4.06
CA GLY A 225 9.29 3.31 -5.14
C GLY A 225 8.90 1.87 -4.85
N ALA A 226 9.80 1.08 -4.25
CA ALA A 226 9.52 -0.29 -3.84
C ALA A 226 8.37 -0.35 -2.81
N LEU A 227 8.42 0.50 -1.80
CA LEU A 227 7.40 0.56 -0.75
C LEU A 227 6.05 1.07 -1.27
N ALA A 228 6.06 2.10 -2.13
CA ALA A 228 4.85 2.62 -2.74
C ALA A 228 4.20 1.59 -3.68
N GLY A 229 5.00 0.87 -4.49
CA GLY A 229 4.50 -0.21 -5.35
C GLY A 229 3.90 -1.37 -4.55
N MET A 230 4.57 -1.77 -3.47
CA MET A 230 4.05 -2.79 -2.54
C MET A 230 2.76 -2.32 -1.87
N GLY A 231 2.71 -1.07 -1.37
CA GLY A 231 1.52 -0.48 -0.79
C GLY A 231 0.35 -0.42 -1.78
N GLY A 232 0.63 -0.17 -3.07
CA GLY A 232 -0.34 -0.23 -4.15
C GLY A 232 -0.93 -1.62 -4.36
N PHE A 233 -0.12 -2.67 -4.35
CA PHE A 233 -0.61 -4.05 -4.43
C PHE A 233 -1.44 -4.43 -3.21
N VAL A 234 -0.99 -4.07 -1.99
CA VAL A 234 -1.77 -4.33 -0.76
C VAL A 234 -3.11 -3.61 -0.81
N TYR A 235 -3.15 -2.37 -1.30
CA TYR A 235 -4.39 -1.65 -1.54
C TYR A 235 -5.31 -2.40 -2.53
N ALA A 236 -4.77 -2.84 -3.67
CA ALA A 236 -5.54 -3.61 -4.66
C ALA A 236 -6.10 -4.90 -4.09
N LEU A 237 -5.31 -5.61 -3.28
CA LEU A 237 -5.70 -6.86 -2.64
C LEU A 237 -6.80 -6.66 -1.59
N THR A 238 -6.68 -5.62 -0.76
CA THR A 238 -7.53 -5.47 0.44
C THR A 238 -8.72 -4.54 0.21
N THR A 239 -8.55 -3.44 -0.51
CA THR A 239 -9.52 -2.36 -0.63
C THR A 239 -10.21 -2.34 -1.99
N ALA A 240 -9.49 -2.65 -3.07
CA ALA A 240 -10.00 -2.59 -4.45
C ALA A 240 -10.55 -3.94 -4.96
N ASN A 241 -10.99 -4.84 -4.07
CA ASN A 241 -11.58 -6.13 -4.42
C ASN A 241 -10.73 -6.97 -5.38
N CYS A 242 -9.42 -7.05 -5.14
CA CYS A 242 -8.48 -7.81 -5.97
C CYS A 242 -8.42 -7.36 -7.43
N ALA A 243 -8.66 -6.08 -7.68
CA ALA A 243 -8.68 -5.49 -9.03
C ALA A 243 -7.73 -4.29 -9.14
N SER A 244 -7.28 -4.02 -10.36
CA SER A 244 -6.59 -2.79 -10.75
C SER A 244 -7.39 -2.08 -11.82
N THR A 245 -7.74 -0.82 -11.56
CA THR A 245 -8.56 0.03 -12.43
C THR A 245 -7.78 1.21 -13.00
N GLY A 246 -6.46 1.25 -12.75
CA GLY A 246 -5.66 2.44 -13.08
C GLY A 246 -5.86 3.60 -12.10
N ASP A 247 -6.46 3.34 -10.95
CA ASP A 247 -6.68 4.31 -9.86
C ASP A 247 -6.48 3.63 -8.50
N VAL A 248 -6.01 4.40 -7.52
CA VAL A 248 -5.87 3.98 -6.12
C VAL A 248 -6.60 4.93 -5.17
N ALA A 249 -7.63 5.61 -5.67
CA ALA A 249 -8.56 6.47 -4.92
C ALA A 249 -7.86 7.55 -4.07
N GLY A 250 -6.76 8.13 -4.57
CA GLY A 250 -6.02 9.19 -3.90
C GLY A 250 -5.19 8.73 -2.70
N PHE A 251 -4.96 7.42 -2.51
CA PHE A 251 -4.20 6.91 -1.37
C PHE A 251 -2.74 7.38 -1.33
N GLY A 252 -2.10 7.58 -2.48
CA GLY A 252 -0.73 8.11 -2.54
C GLY A 252 -0.67 9.57 -2.10
N PHE A 253 -1.63 10.41 -2.51
CA PHE A 253 -1.73 11.79 -2.03
C PHE A 253 -2.08 11.85 -0.54
N LEU A 254 -3.00 10.99 -0.09
CA LEU A 254 -3.34 10.88 1.32
C LEU A 254 -2.13 10.43 2.15
N ALA A 255 -1.30 9.54 1.63
CA ALA A 255 -0.07 9.10 2.29
C ALA A 255 0.95 10.25 2.44
N LEU A 256 1.03 11.17 1.47
CA LEU A 256 1.81 12.42 1.63
C LEU A 256 1.28 13.27 2.78
N ALA A 257 -0.05 13.44 2.87
CA ALA A 257 -0.67 14.14 3.98
C ALA A 257 -0.34 13.46 5.32
N VAL A 258 -0.48 12.13 5.40
CA VAL A 258 -0.12 11.33 6.59
C VAL A 258 1.34 11.53 6.99
N MET A 259 2.26 11.57 6.02
CA MET A 259 3.68 11.81 6.25
C MET A 259 3.92 13.20 6.86
N ILE A 260 3.30 14.24 6.31
CA ILE A 260 3.40 15.62 6.79
C ILE A 260 2.80 15.74 8.20
N PHE A 261 1.60 15.21 8.41
CA PHE A 261 0.96 15.18 9.73
C PHE A 261 1.81 14.44 10.78
N GLY A 262 2.48 13.36 10.35
CA GLY A 262 3.41 12.60 11.19
C GLY A 262 4.74 13.32 11.44
N ASN A 263 4.95 14.49 10.84
CA ASN A 263 6.20 15.26 10.94
C ASN A 263 7.44 14.40 10.65
N TRP A 264 7.37 13.56 9.62
CA TRP A 264 8.42 12.62 9.18
C TRP A 264 8.90 11.64 10.27
N LYS A 265 8.22 11.54 11.40
CA LYS A 265 8.54 10.60 12.49
C LYS A 265 7.69 9.34 12.35
N PRO A 266 8.28 8.14 12.29
CA PRO A 266 7.54 6.91 12.04
C PRO A 266 6.39 6.65 13.02
N LEU A 267 6.61 6.87 14.32
CA LEU A 267 5.58 6.67 15.33
C LEU A 267 4.37 7.59 15.11
N ASN A 268 4.62 8.86 14.77
CA ASN A 268 3.56 9.82 14.51
C ASN A 268 2.84 9.48 13.19
N ILE A 269 3.59 9.02 12.17
CA ILE A 269 3.03 8.54 10.90
C ILE A 269 2.09 7.36 11.14
N ALA A 270 2.46 6.41 11.99
CA ALA A 270 1.58 5.30 12.34
C ALA A 270 0.27 5.81 13.00
N GLY A 271 0.36 6.75 13.94
CA GLY A 271 -0.82 7.38 14.55
C GLY A 271 -1.68 8.15 13.54
N ALA A 272 -1.06 8.94 12.66
CA ALA A 272 -1.76 9.66 11.60
C ALA A 272 -2.42 8.70 10.60
N ALA A 273 -1.72 7.63 10.19
CA ALA A 273 -2.27 6.62 9.29
C ALA A 273 -3.49 5.91 9.88
N LEU A 274 -3.48 5.60 11.17
CA LEU A 274 -4.64 5.04 11.88
C LEU A 274 -5.81 6.02 11.90
N LEU A 275 -5.55 7.31 12.17
CA LEU A 275 -6.58 8.34 12.18
C LEU A 275 -7.23 8.50 10.80
N PHE A 276 -6.42 8.68 9.75
CA PHE A 276 -6.93 8.81 8.38
C PHE A 276 -7.57 7.51 7.87
N GLY A 277 -7.02 6.35 8.26
CA GLY A 277 -7.61 5.04 7.99
C GLY A 277 -8.97 4.87 8.63
N LEU A 278 -9.15 5.36 9.87
CA LEU A 278 -10.45 5.38 10.54
C LEU A 278 -11.47 6.25 9.79
N PHE A 279 -11.09 7.45 9.36
CA PHE A 279 -11.99 8.30 8.56
C PHE A 279 -12.37 7.67 7.22
N LYS A 280 -11.41 7.06 6.52
CA LYS A 280 -11.69 6.29 5.29
C LYS A 280 -12.60 5.09 5.56
N CYS A 281 -12.39 4.39 6.67
CA CYS A 281 -13.26 3.27 7.09
C CYS A 281 -14.70 3.76 7.33
N ILE A 282 -14.88 4.85 8.08
CA ILE A 282 -16.20 5.42 8.33
C ILE A 282 -16.86 5.86 7.00
N ALA A 283 -16.10 6.53 6.13
CA ALA A 283 -16.60 6.99 4.84
C ALA A 283 -16.99 5.84 3.89
N ALA A 284 -16.32 4.69 3.98
CA ALA A 284 -16.62 3.51 3.17
C ALA A 284 -17.75 2.65 3.75
N SER A 285 -17.87 2.60 5.08
CA SER A 285 -18.73 1.65 5.78
C SER A 285 -19.90 2.31 6.51
N TYR A 286 -20.15 3.60 6.30
CA TYR A 286 -21.19 4.36 7.01
C TYR A 286 -22.58 3.70 6.93
N ALA A 287 -22.88 3.05 5.81
CA ALA A 287 -24.16 2.36 5.59
C ALA A 287 -24.23 0.98 6.25
N SER A 288 -23.16 0.52 6.90
CA SER A 288 -23.06 -0.81 7.53
C SER A 288 -22.71 -0.74 9.03
N ILE A 289 -22.51 0.46 9.56
CA ILE A 289 -22.16 0.65 10.98
C ILE A 289 -23.45 0.85 11.77
N ASP A 290 -23.84 -0.17 12.51
CA ASP A 290 -24.89 -0.16 13.52
C ASP A 290 -24.20 -0.23 14.89
N ILE A 291 -24.36 0.80 15.72
CA ILE A 291 -23.72 0.88 17.03
C ILE A 291 -24.58 0.24 18.10
N ASN A 292 -25.90 0.38 17.98
CA ASN A 292 -26.86 -0.02 19.01
C ASN A 292 -27.43 -1.41 18.75
N GLY A 293 -27.27 -1.97 17.54
CA GLY A 293 -27.82 -3.27 17.18
C GLY A 293 -29.31 -3.26 16.89
N ASP A 294 -29.90 -2.08 16.66
CA ASP A 294 -31.33 -1.88 16.40
C ASP A 294 -31.70 -1.93 14.90
N GLY A 295 -30.69 -2.13 14.03
CA GLY A 295 -30.85 -2.16 12.57
C GLY A 295 -30.89 -0.76 11.95
N VAL A 296 -30.75 0.30 12.74
CA VAL A 296 -30.62 1.68 12.26
C VAL A 296 -29.15 2.06 12.18
N PHE A 297 -28.70 2.46 11.00
CA PHE A 297 -27.28 2.80 10.80
C PHE A 297 -26.96 4.18 11.39
N LEU A 298 -25.74 4.33 11.92
CA LEU A 298 -25.24 5.51 12.64
C LEU A 298 -25.63 6.84 11.99
N LEU A 299 -25.65 6.94 10.68
CA LEU A 299 -25.96 8.19 9.99
C LEU A 299 -27.45 8.50 9.93
N ALA A 300 -28.28 7.48 9.89
CA ALA A 300 -29.73 7.65 9.96
C ALA A 300 -30.13 8.14 11.36
N GLU A 301 -29.47 7.64 12.41
CA GLU A 301 -29.67 8.12 13.79
C GLU A 301 -29.25 9.60 13.96
N LEU A 302 -28.15 10.00 13.31
CA LEU A 302 -27.66 11.38 13.37
C LEU A 302 -28.39 12.34 12.43
N GLY A 303 -29.34 11.85 11.61
CA GLY A 303 -30.08 12.65 10.63
C GLY A 303 -29.21 13.24 9.53
N ILE A 304 -28.01 12.69 9.31
CA ILE A 304 -27.03 13.20 8.34
C ILE A 304 -27.19 12.48 7.01
N SER A 305 -27.35 13.24 5.94
CA SER A 305 -27.48 12.69 4.59
C SER A 305 -26.24 11.91 4.16
N PRO A 306 -26.38 10.73 3.52
CA PRO A 306 -25.27 9.93 2.97
C PRO A 306 -24.34 10.70 2.02
N HIS A 307 -24.84 11.75 1.37
CA HIS A 307 -24.05 12.58 0.47
C HIS A 307 -22.98 13.42 1.19
N PHE A 308 -23.21 13.79 2.44
CA PHE A 308 -22.26 14.59 3.23
C PHE A 308 -20.93 13.86 3.44
N TYR A 309 -20.96 12.55 3.68
CA TYR A 309 -19.76 11.74 3.90
C TYR A 309 -18.98 11.36 2.64
N ARG A 310 -19.61 11.47 1.46
CA ARG A 310 -18.92 11.28 0.18
C ARG A 310 -18.11 12.51 -0.22
N MET A 311 -18.38 13.65 0.38
CA MET A 311 -17.70 14.92 0.10
C MET A 311 -16.56 15.22 1.09
N ALA A 312 -16.53 14.58 2.25
CA ALA A 312 -15.47 14.71 3.26
C ALA A 312 -14.41 13.62 3.09
#